data_aafece37962e2cb77a892794270c8abe
#
_entry.id   aafece37962e2cb77a892794270c8abe
#
_cell.length_a   1.000
_cell.length_b   1.000
_cell.length_c   1.000
_cell.angle_alpha   90.00
_cell.angle_beta   90.00
_cell.angle_gamma   90.00
#
_symmetry.space_group_name_H-M   'P 1'
#
loop_
_entity.id
_entity.type
_entity.pdbx_description
1 polymer ?
#
loop_
_entity_poly.entity_id
_entity_poly.type
_entity_poly.pdbx_seq_one_letter_code
_entity_poly.pdbx_strand_id
1 'polypeptide(L)'
;MKKVLEAVFKAGATPAEPGEFTKRAFLNGRIDLSEAEAVMDLIQSKNEFAMSTSLKQLEGALGKKITEIRKQIIHSVAFIESALDDPEHYSVDGFSDGLKDQVEVIINQLNEFLENADNGRILKEGIQTVIVGKPNAGKSSVLNVLLGEERAIVTDIAGTTRDTLEESIQIKGIPLNIIDTAGIRDTNDLIEKIGVDKAKDLLTKADLVLYVVDTSDPLTKDDEEIMELIEDKQTIVLLNKADLDLSLIHISEPTRRSYIS
;
A
#
# COMPACT_ATOMS: atom_id res chain seq x y z
N MET A 1 -14.54 25.53 -30.89
CA MET A 1 -13.65 24.38 -30.65
C MET A 1 -13.82 23.27 -31.69
N LYS A 2 -15.00 22.68 -31.97
CA LYS A 2 -15.18 21.61 -33.00
C LYS A 2 -14.61 21.93 -34.39
N LYS A 3 -14.87 23.14 -34.95
CA LYS A 3 -14.36 23.56 -36.28
C LYS A 3 -12.82 23.61 -36.35
N VAL A 4 -12.15 23.96 -35.25
CA VAL A 4 -10.67 23.99 -35.21
C VAL A 4 -10.13 22.56 -35.23
N LEU A 5 -10.74 21.65 -34.44
CA LEU A 5 -10.39 20.24 -34.39
C LEU A 5 -10.57 19.57 -35.78
N GLU A 6 -11.71 19.84 -36.45
CA GLU A 6 -11.96 19.35 -37.81
C GLU A 6 -10.93 19.86 -38.83
N ALA A 7 -10.50 21.12 -38.73
CA ALA A 7 -9.47 21.66 -39.59
C ALA A 7 -8.10 21.00 -39.37
N VAL A 8 -7.75 20.71 -38.09
CA VAL A 8 -6.51 20.04 -37.73
C VAL A 8 -6.50 18.59 -38.25
N PHE A 9 -7.61 17.87 -38.12
CA PHE A 9 -7.75 16.51 -38.67
C PHE A 9 -7.66 16.51 -40.22
N LYS A 10 -8.31 17.48 -40.88
CA LYS A 10 -8.17 17.63 -42.34
C LYS A 10 -6.74 17.95 -42.81
N ALA A 11 -5.93 18.57 -41.95
CA ALA A 11 -4.52 18.82 -42.19
C ALA A 11 -3.61 17.60 -41.90
N GLY A 12 -4.18 16.42 -41.54
CA GLY A 12 -3.43 15.17 -41.41
C GLY A 12 -3.10 14.80 -39.94
N ALA A 13 -3.59 15.53 -38.95
CA ALA A 13 -3.44 15.11 -37.58
C ALA A 13 -4.37 13.93 -37.24
N THR A 14 -3.93 13.03 -36.39
CA THR A 14 -4.72 11.90 -35.88
C THR A 14 -5.02 12.10 -34.40
N PRO A 15 -6.17 11.63 -33.91
CA PRO A 15 -6.43 11.60 -32.48
C PRO A 15 -5.38 10.78 -31.77
N ALA A 16 -4.89 11.26 -30.62
CA ALA A 16 -3.99 10.52 -29.77
C ALA A 16 -4.74 9.43 -28.99
N GLU A 17 -4.12 8.28 -28.85
CA GLU A 17 -4.60 7.23 -27.96
C GLU A 17 -4.42 7.62 -26.47
N PRO A 18 -5.15 7.01 -25.53
CA PRO A 18 -4.94 7.22 -24.10
C PRO A 18 -3.48 6.97 -23.71
N GLY A 19 -2.84 7.95 -23.07
CA GLY A 19 -1.44 7.88 -22.64
C GLY A 19 -0.40 8.10 -23.74
N GLU A 20 -0.78 8.35 -25.00
CA GLU A 20 0.18 8.48 -26.11
C GLU A 20 1.17 9.64 -25.90
N PHE A 21 0.75 10.77 -25.35
CA PHE A 21 1.65 11.89 -25.06
C PHE A 21 2.71 11.53 -24.02
N THR A 22 2.32 10.87 -22.92
CA THR A 22 3.22 10.39 -21.87
C THR A 22 4.18 9.34 -22.42
N LYS A 23 3.68 8.37 -23.20
CA LYS A 23 4.50 7.36 -23.89
C LYS A 23 5.54 8.00 -24.81
N ARG A 24 5.17 9.00 -25.60
CA ARG A 24 6.11 9.72 -26.46
C ARG A 24 7.12 10.53 -25.67
N ALA A 25 6.73 11.17 -24.58
CA ALA A 25 7.64 11.89 -23.71
C ALA A 25 8.70 10.96 -23.12
N PHE A 26 8.29 9.78 -22.62
CA PHE A 26 9.19 8.73 -22.13
C PHE A 26 10.14 8.23 -23.23
N LEU A 27 9.63 7.84 -24.40
CA LEU A 27 10.45 7.35 -25.52
C LEU A 27 11.47 8.39 -26.02
N ASN A 28 11.15 9.68 -25.89
CA ASN A 28 12.04 10.78 -26.26
C ASN A 28 12.96 11.23 -25.10
N GLY A 29 12.98 10.50 -23.97
CA GLY A 29 13.83 10.80 -22.81
C GLY A 29 13.51 12.14 -22.12
N ARG A 30 12.28 12.65 -22.25
CA ARG A 30 11.84 13.89 -21.57
C ARG A 30 11.40 13.63 -20.15
N ILE A 31 10.88 12.45 -19.90
CA ILE A 31 10.47 11.95 -18.58
C ILE A 31 11.01 10.53 -18.41
N ASP A 32 11.24 10.12 -17.18
CA ASP A 32 11.59 8.74 -16.85
C ASP A 32 10.33 7.87 -16.66
N LEU A 33 10.52 6.57 -16.39
CA LEU A 33 9.40 5.65 -16.18
C LEU A 33 8.59 6.00 -14.95
N SER A 34 9.26 6.41 -13.86
CA SER A 34 8.58 6.75 -12.60
C SER A 34 7.72 8.01 -12.74
N GLU A 35 8.18 8.99 -13.53
CA GLU A 35 7.40 10.18 -13.87
C GLU A 35 6.22 9.84 -14.78
N ALA A 36 6.40 8.90 -15.73
CA ALA A 36 5.32 8.44 -16.61
C ALA A 36 4.24 7.69 -15.83
N GLU A 37 4.61 6.84 -14.86
CA GLU A 37 3.68 6.16 -13.96
C GLU A 37 2.95 7.16 -13.05
N ALA A 38 3.66 8.19 -12.55
CA ALA A 38 3.07 9.23 -11.72
C ALA A 38 1.94 10.00 -12.40
N VAL A 39 1.95 10.14 -13.74
CA VAL A 39 0.82 10.73 -14.48
C VAL A 39 -0.43 9.88 -14.33
N MET A 40 -0.31 8.55 -14.46
CA MET A 40 -1.44 7.63 -14.31
C MET A 40 -1.93 7.63 -12.86
N ASP A 41 -1.01 7.58 -11.90
CA ASP A 41 -1.30 7.61 -10.47
C ASP A 41 -2.04 8.90 -10.07
N LEU A 42 -1.64 10.03 -10.63
CA LEU A 42 -2.32 11.31 -10.38
C LEU A 42 -3.76 11.31 -10.92
N ILE A 43 -3.98 10.72 -12.11
CA ILE A 43 -5.32 10.59 -12.70
C ILE A 43 -6.21 9.64 -11.86
N GLN A 44 -5.63 8.58 -11.30
CA GLN A 44 -6.34 7.56 -10.53
C GLN A 44 -6.38 7.85 -9.03
N SER A 45 -5.74 8.93 -8.55
CA SER A 45 -5.66 9.24 -7.14
C SER A 45 -7.05 9.39 -6.51
N LYS A 46 -7.29 8.65 -5.42
CA LYS A 46 -8.57 8.62 -4.69
C LYS A 46 -8.57 9.52 -3.45
N ASN A 47 -7.41 10.07 -3.06
CA ASN A 47 -7.25 10.90 -1.88
C ASN A 47 -6.14 11.94 -2.06
N GLU A 48 -6.12 12.97 -1.20
CA GLU A 48 -5.16 14.08 -1.27
C GLU A 48 -3.71 13.62 -1.04
N PHE A 49 -3.49 12.59 -0.22
CA PHE A 49 -2.14 12.04 0.02
C PHE A 49 -1.59 11.36 -1.23
N ALA A 50 -2.40 10.51 -1.90
CA ALA A 50 -2.03 9.88 -3.15
C ALA A 50 -1.72 10.93 -4.23
N MET A 51 -2.58 11.97 -4.34
CA MET A 51 -2.37 13.07 -5.28
C MET A 51 -1.06 13.81 -5.00
N SER A 52 -0.81 14.18 -3.74
CA SER A 52 0.42 14.89 -3.34
C SER A 52 1.68 14.04 -3.60
N THR A 53 1.61 12.75 -3.33
CA THR A 53 2.73 11.82 -3.58
C THR A 53 3.01 11.69 -5.07
N SER A 54 1.97 11.50 -5.90
CA SER A 54 2.10 11.42 -7.35
C SER A 54 2.66 12.71 -7.95
N LEU A 55 2.28 13.89 -7.43
CA LEU A 55 2.85 15.17 -7.86
C LEU A 55 4.36 15.23 -7.57
N LYS A 56 4.80 14.85 -6.38
CA LYS A 56 6.23 14.81 -6.03
C LYS A 56 7.01 13.84 -6.91
N GLN A 57 6.41 12.70 -7.24
CA GLN A 57 6.99 11.71 -8.13
C GLN A 57 7.10 12.27 -9.56
N LEU A 58 6.07 12.95 -10.04
CA LEU A 58 6.06 13.63 -11.34
C LEU A 58 7.11 14.74 -11.44
N GLU A 59 7.47 15.39 -10.33
CA GLU A 59 8.57 16.35 -10.23
C GLU A 59 9.96 15.69 -10.25
N GLY A 60 10.02 14.37 -10.40
CA GLY A 60 11.25 13.59 -10.51
C GLY A 60 12.00 13.43 -9.19
N ALA A 61 11.30 13.43 -8.04
CA ALA A 61 11.93 13.35 -6.72
C ALA A 61 12.78 12.06 -6.57
N LEU A 62 12.28 10.91 -7.01
CA LEU A 62 13.00 9.64 -6.98
C LEU A 62 14.17 9.64 -7.96
N GLY A 63 13.94 10.07 -9.22
CA GLY A 63 14.96 10.11 -10.26
C GLY A 63 16.16 10.97 -9.86
N LYS A 64 15.94 12.12 -9.20
CA LYS A 64 17.01 12.98 -8.69
C LYS A 64 17.87 12.25 -7.64
N LYS A 65 17.25 11.55 -6.69
CA LYS A 65 17.95 10.81 -5.65
C LYS A 65 18.77 9.63 -6.23
N ILE A 66 18.19 8.86 -7.13
CA ILE A 66 18.90 7.77 -7.84
C ILE A 66 20.05 8.31 -8.66
N THR A 67 19.86 9.44 -9.33
CA THR A 67 20.93 10.11 -10.13
C THR A 67 22.10 10.53 -9.22
N GLU A 68 21.82 11.03 -8.01
CA GLU A 68 22.87 11.43 -7.07
C GLU A 68 23.66 10.22 -6.57
N ILE A 69 23.01 9.13 -6.17
CA ILE A 69 23.67 7.86 -5.79
C ILE A 69 24.53 7.34 -6.96
N ARG A 70 23.97 7.35 -8.19
CA ARG A 70 24.69 6.93 -9.38
C ARG A 70 25.96 7.75 -9.61
N LYS A 71 25.91 9.08 -9.43
CA LYS A 71 27.09 9.96 -9.54
C LYS A 71 28.17 9.60 -8.52
N GLN A 72 27.81 9.32 -7.28
CA GLN A 72 28.74 8.91 -6.25
C GLN A 72 29.46 7.61 -6.62
N ILE A 73 28.72 6.60 -7.08
CA ILE A 73 29.28 5.32 -7.53
C ILE A 73 30.20 5.52 -8.73
N ILE A 74 29.78 6.28 -9.75
CA ILE A 74 30.60 6.56 -10.95
C ILE A 74 31.90 7.29 -10.55
N HIS A 75 31.82 8.23 -9.61
CA HIS A 75 33.04 8.93 -9.13
C HIS A 75 34.04 7.97 -8.51
N SER A 76 33.58 7.03 -7.69
CA SER A 76 34.43 6.00 -7.08
C SER A 76 35.02 5.04 -8.12
N VAL A 77 34.25 4.63 -9.12
CA VAL A 77 34.71 3.80 -10.23
C VAL A 77 35.76 4.53 -11.05
N ALA A 78 35.52 5.80 -11.43
CA ALA A 78 36.45 6.60 -12.19
C ALA A 78 37.79 6.82 -11.43
N PHE A 79 37.72 6.99 -10.12
CA PHE A 79 38.96 7.07 -9.31
C PHE A 79 39.74 5.75 -9.34
N ILE A 80 39.06 4.60 -9.20
CA ILE A 80 39.72 3.29 -9.28
C ILE A 80 40.39 3.09 -10.66
N GLU A 81 39.68 3.41 -11.74
CA GLU A 81 40.20 3.31 -13.11
C GLU A 81 41.43 4.21 -13.28
N SER A 82 41.36 5.47 -12.82
CA SER A 82 42.52 6.39 -12.88
C SER A 82 43.72 5.88 -12.07
N ALA A 83 43.47 5.29 -10.92
CA ALA A 83 44.56 4.73 -10.08
C ALA A 83 45.20 3.46 -10.68
N LEU A 84 44.40 2.70 -11.46
CA LEU A 84 44.93 1.53 -12.19
C LEU A 84 45.74 1.94 -13.44
N ASP A 85 45.33 3.01 -14.12
CA ASP A 85 46.01 3.49 -15.32
C ASP A 85 47.29 4.26 -14.99
N ASP A 86 47.28 5.00 -13.89
CA ASP A 86 48.43 5.83 -13.49
C ASP A 86 48.73 5.71 -11.98
N PRO A 87 49.27 4.56 -11.54
CA PRO A 87 49.55 4.27 -10.12
C PRO A 87 50.63 5.15 -9.48
N GLU A 88 51.42 5.85 -10.29
CA GLU A 88 52.47 6.74 -9.77
C GLU A 88 51.90 8.07 -9.27
N HIS A 89 50.76 8.52 -9.82
CA HIS A 89 50.10 9.79 -9.48
C HIS A 89 48.88 9.64 -8.60
N TYR A 90 48.27 8.43 -8.53
CA TYR A 90 47.08 8.16 -7.74
C TYR A 90 47.36 7.12 -6.68
N SER A 91 47.43 7.55 -5.40
CA SER A 91 47.54 6.62 -4.28
C SER A 91 46.18 6.05 -3.92
N VAL A 92 46.13 4.73 -3.75
CA VAL A 92 44.92 4.00 -3.24
C VAL A 92 44.97 3.79 -1.73
N ASP A 93 45.97 4.35 -1.04
CA ASP A 93 46.13 4.21 0.40
C ASP A 93 44.94 4.83 1.13
N GLY A 94 44.28 4.04 1.96
CA GLY A 94 43.08 4.45 2.69
C GLY A 94 41.80 4.58 1.84
N PHE A 95 41.87 4.44 0.49
CA PHE A 95 40.69 4.51 -0.38
C PHE A 95 39.68 3.40 -0.08
N SER A 96 40.17 2.19 0.21
CA SER A 96 39.32 1.03 0.54
C SER A 96 38.39 1.31 1.73
N ASP A 97 38.91 1.96 2.78
CA ASP A 97 38.11 2.26 3.97
C ASP A 97 37.11 3.38 3.68
N GLY A 98 37.52 4.43 2.99
CA GLY A 98 36.63 5.51 2.57
C GLY A 98 35.53 5.02 1.61
N LEU A 99 35.86 4.10 0.69
CA LEU A 99 34.88 3.49 -0.21
C LEU A 99 33.85 2.63 0.56
N LYS A 100 34.34 1.88 1.56
CA LYS A 100 33.44 1.07 2.41
C LYS A 100 32.42 1.95 3.15
N ASP A 101 32.87 3.02 3.79
CA ASP A 101 32.01 3.97 4.49
C ASP A 101 30.99 4.59 3.51
N GLN A 102 31.42 4.95 2.31
CA GLN A 102 30.54 5.51 1.27
C GLN A 102 29.48 4.50 0.82
N VAL A 103 29.85 3.23 0.62
CA VAL A 103 28.93 2.15 0.24
C VAL A 103 27.92 1.90 1.35
N GLU A 104 28.33 1.92 2.63
CA GLU A 104 27.41 1.78 3.77
C GLU A 104 26.37 2.92 3.81
N VAL A 105 26.81 4.16 3.54
CA VAL A 105 25.88 5.30 3.44
C VAL A 105 24.86 5.11 2.30
N ILE A 106 25.33 4.65 1.13
CA ILE A 106 24.45 4.37 -0.02
C ILE A 106 23.45 3.25 0.32
N ILE A 107 23.90 2.17 0.96
CA ILE A 107 23.03 1.06 1.38
C ILE A 107 21.94 1.56 2.34
N ASN A 108 22.31 2.39 3.32
CA ASN A 108 21.35 2.95 4.27
C ASN A 108 20.30 3.85 3.56
N GLN A 109 20.74 4.67 2.61
CA GLN A 109 19.81 5.47 1.80
C GLN A 109 18.84 4.62 0.97
N LEU A 110 19.34 3.53 0.37
CA LEU A 110 18.48 2.61 -0.39
C LEU A 110 17.51 1.85 0.51
N ASN A 111 17.92 1.44 1.70
CA ASN A 111 17.04 0.80 2.68
C ASN A 111 15.93 1.77 3.15
N GLU A 112 16.26 3.04 3.39
CA GLU A 112 15.27 4.07 3.71
C GLU A 112 14.23 4.21 2.59
N PHE A 113 14.63 4.11 1.32
CA PHE A 113 13.67 4.15 0.20
C PHE A 113 12.76 2.93 0.19
N LEU A 114 13.28 1.73 0.48
CA LEU A 114 12.51 0.49 0.54
C LEU A 114 11.49 0.52 1.68
N GLU A 115 11.89 0.95 2.88
CA GLU A 115 10.99 1.09 4.02
C GLU A 115 9.86 2.10 3.74
N ASN A 116 10.16 3.19 3.04
CA ASN A 116 9.16 4.19 2.68
C ASN A 116 8.26 3.75 1.51
N ALA A 117 8.67 2.77 0.70
CA ALA A 117 7.88 2.28 -0.43
C ALA A 117 6.57 1.61 0.03
N ASP A 118 6.62 0.78 1.09
CA ASP A 118 5.44 0.12 1.65
C ASP A 118 4.44 1.13 2.24
N ASN A 119 4.95 2.16 2.93
CA ASN A 119 4.12 3.26 3.42
C ASN A 119 3.47 4.03 2.26
N GLY A 120 4.20 4.26 1.16
CA GLY A 120 3.68 4.88 -0.05
C GLY A 120 2.55 4.07 -0.70
N ARG A 121 2.69 2.74 -0.75
CA ARG A 121 1.66 1.83 -1.24
C ARG A 121 0.37 1.93 -0.42
N ILE A 122 0.49 1.89 0.90
CA ILE A 122 -0.65 2.01 1.82
C ILE A 122 -1.39 3.34 1.62
N LEU A 123 -0.65 4.44 1.48
CA LEU A 123 -1.25 5.76 1.27
C LEU A 123 -1.94 5.89 -0.09
N LYS A 124 -1.45 5.21 -1.12
CA LYS A 124 -1.96 5.24 -2.49
C LYS A 124 -3.13 4.27 -2.68
N GLU A 125 -2.94 3.01 -2.33
CA GLU A 125 -3.87 1.92 -2.60
C GLU A 125 -4.87 1.73 -1.45
N GLY A 126 -4.52 2.18 -0.25
CA GLY A 126 -5.26 1.94 0.97
C GLY A 126 -4.80 0.69 1.71
N ILE A 127 -5.36 0.50 2.90
CA ILE A 127 -5.07 -0.62 3.80
C ILE A 127 -6.03 -1.76 3.47
N GLN A 128 -5.52 -2.87 2.98
CA GLN A 128 -6.32 -4.08 2.77
C GLN A 128 -6.70 -4.68 4.13
N THR A 129 -7.98 -4.65 4.45
CA THR A 129 -8.49 -4.96 5.79
C THR A 129 -9.46 -6.12 5.75
N VAL A 130 -9.27 -7.09 6.64
CA VAL A 130 -10.19 -8.22 6.86
C VAL A 130 -10.82 -8.10 8.23
N ILE A 131 -12.14 -8.34 8.33
CA ILE A 131 -12.87 -8.41 9.60
C ILE A 131 -13.09 -9.87 9.94
N VAL A 132 -12.53 -10.33 11.06
CA VAL A 132 -12.65 -11.71 11.53
C VAL A 132 -13.30 -11.76 12.93
N GLY A 133 -13.82 -12.90 13.30
CA GLY A 133 -14.47 -13.14 14.60
C GLY A 133 -15.53 -14.22 14.50
N LYS A 134 -15.96 -14.77 15.63
CA LYS A 134 -17.00 -15.81 15.72
C LYS A 134 -18.34 -15.39 15.08
N PRO A 135 -19.23 -16.35 14.79
CA PRO A 135 -20.63 -16.07 14.49
C PRO A 135 -21.24 -15.14 15.53
N ASN A 136 -22.03 -14.19 15.06
CA ASN A 136 -22.75 -13.26 15.94
C ASN A 136 -21.86 -12.38 16.87
N ALA A 137 -20.54 -12.37 16.69
CA ALA A 137 -19.64 -11.46 17.42
C ALA A 137 -19.90 -9.98 17.10
N GLY A 138 -20.66 -9.68 16.03
CA GLY A 138 -21.01 -8.32 15.65
C GLY A 138 -20.20 -7.75 14.49
N LYS A 139 -19.57 -8.59 13.67
CA LYS A 139 -18.79 -8.19 12.47
C LYS A 139 -19.58 -7.26 11.55
N SER A 140 -20.85 -7.61 11.23
CA SER A 140 -21.72 -6.78 10.39
C SER A 140 -22.07 -5.45 11.04
N SER A 141 -22.20 -5.41 12.37
CA SER A 141 -22.44 -4.17 13.11
C SER A 141 -21.23 -3.25 13.04
N VAL A 142 -20.02 -3.78 13.23
CA VAL A 142 -18.76 -3.02 13.07
C VAL A 142 -18.64 -2.50 11.64
N LEU A 143 -18.89 -3.33 10.62
CA LEU A 143 -18.87 -2.91 9.23
C LEU A 143 -19.87 -1.77 8.98
N ASN A 144 -21.10 -1.88 9.47
CA ASN A 144 -22.12 -0.86 9.29
C ASN A 144 -21.78 0.47 9.99
N VAL A 145 -21.14 0.42 11.15
CA VAL A 145 -20.64 1.63 11.84
C VAL A 145 -19.55 2.29 11.01
N LEU A 146 -18.58 1.52 10.54
CA LEU A 146 -17.50 2.02 9.70
C LEU A 146 -18.02 2.64 8.39
N LEU A 147 -19.03 2.03 7.76
CA LEU A 147 -19.67 2.56 6.54
C LEU A 147 -20.57 3.77 6.81
N GLY A 148 -21.10 3.91 8.03
CA GLY A 148 -22.03 4.98 8.41
C GLY A 148 -21.35 6.30 8.76
N GLU A 149 -20.13 6.27 9.29
CA GLU A 149 -19.44 7.48 9.76
C GLU A 149 -18.81 8.34 8.66
N GLU A 150 -18.31 7.71 7.58
CA GLU A 150 -17.81 8.46 6.41
C GLU A 150 -18.08 7.67 5.13
N ARG A 151 -19.14 8.01 4.41
CA ARG A 151 -19.36 7.46 3.07
C ARG A 151 -18.19 7.85 2.17
N ALA A 152 -17.30 6.91 1.91
CA ALA A 152 -16.40 7.01 0.78
C ALA A 152 -17.24 7.27 -0.46
N ILE A 153 -16.86 8.24 -1.26
CA ILE A 153 -17.40 8.44 -2.60
C ILE A 153 -17.03 7.17 -3.36
N VAL A 154 -17.97 6.23 -3.46
CA VAL A 154 -17.86 5.10 -4.37
C VAL A 154 -17.87 5.70 -5.76
N THR A 155 -16.70 5.91 -6.34
CA THR A 155 -16.59 6.22 -7.75
C THR A 155 -16.81 4.91 -8.48
N ASP A 156 -17.99 4.75 -9.08
CA ASP A 156 -18.27 3.74 -10.09
C ASP A 156 -17.34 3.98 -11.30
N ILE A 157 -16.11 3.53 -11.21
CA ILE A 157 -15.26 3.40 -12.39
C ILE A 157 -15.60 2.04 -13.00
N ALA A 158 -16.48 2.07 -14.01
CA ALA A 158 -16.80 0.92 -14.83
C ALA A 158 -15.48 0.38 -15.45
N GLY A 159 -15.02 -0.77 -14.97
CA GLY A 159 -13.85 -1.44 -15.60
C GLY A 159 -12.99 -2.32 -14.70
N THR A 160 -13.17 -2.34 -13.38
CA THR A 160 -12.44 -3.25 -12.51
C THR A 160 -13.31 -4.46 -12.18
N THR A 161 -12.83 -5.58 -12.63
CA THR A 161 -13.24 -6.99 -12.48
C THR A 161 -14.25 -7.35 -11.39
N ARG A 162 -15.24 -8.09 -11.82
CA ARG A 162 -16.50 -8.56 -11.23
C ARG A 162 -16.39 -9.57 -10.06
N ASP A 163 -15.27 -9.75 -9.39
CA ASP A 163 -15.10 -10.96 -8.56
C ASP A 163 -14.93 -10.75 -7.04
N THR A 164 -14.83 -9.52 -6.53
CA THR A 164 -14.83 -9.29 -5.07
C THR A 164 -15.59 -7.99 -4.75
N LEU A 165 -16.60 -8.09 -3.89
CA LEU A 165 -17.29 -6.93 -3.31
C LEU A 165 -16.34 -6.31 -2.27
N GLU A 166 -15.49 -5.40 -2.71
CA GLU A 166 -14.64 -4.59 -1.86
C GLU A 166 -15.37 -3.29 -1.52
N GLU A 167 -15.51 -3.00 -0.24
CA GLU A 167 -16.01 -1.71 0.23
C GLU A 167 -14.84 -0.88 0.74
N SER A 168 -14.70 0.34 0.22
CA SER A 168 -13.63 1.25 0.62
C SER A 168 -14.20 2.36 1.49
N ILE A 169 -13.60 2.57 2.65
CA ILE A 169 -13.96 3.57 3.65
C ILE A 169 -12.76 4.50 3.82
N GLN A 170 -12.97 5.81 3.97
CA GLN A 170 -11.88 6.73 4.25
C GLN A 170 -11.81 7.05 5.74
N ILE A 171 -10.67 6.74 6.38
CA ILE A 171 -10.40 7.13 7.77
C ILE A 171 -9.26 8.15 7.77
N LYS A 172 -9.58 9.41 8.09
CA LYS A 172 -8.61 10.53 8.10
C LYS A 172 -7.83 10.67 6.77
N GLY A 173 -8.53 10.43 5.65
CA GLY A 173 -7.94 10.54 4.32
C GLY A 173 -7.17 9.30 3.83
N ILE A 174 -7.07 8.22 4.62
CA ILE A 174 -6.47 6.95 4.23
C ILE A 174 -7.60 5.98 3.86
N PRO A 175 -7.56 5.37 2.66
CA PRO A 175 -8.54 4.36 2.29
C PRO A 175 -8.34 3.07 3.09
N LEU A 176 -9.44 2.56 3.64
CA LEU A 176 -9.52 1.25 4.27
C LEU A 176 -10.38 0.36 3.36
N ASN A 177 -9.77 -0.59 2.68
CA ASN A 177 -10.45 -1.48 1.74
C ASN A 177 -10.84 -2.77 2.46
N ILE A 178 -12.13 -2.96 2.70
CA ILE A 178 -12.65 -4.15 3.39
C ILE A 178 -12.79 -5.28 2.37
N ILE A 179 -12.03 -6.35 2.56
CA ILE A 179 -12.03 -7.52 1.70
C ILE A 179 -13.14 -8.49 2.16
N ASP A 180 -13.86 -9.07 1.19
CA ASP A 180 -14.89 -10.12 1.41
C ASP A 180 -16.06 -9.67 2.29
N THR A 181 -16.64 -8.50 1.96
CA THR A 181 -17.84 -7.99 2.65
C THR A 181 -19.06 -8.91 2.48
N ALA A 182 -19.09 -9.76 1.45
CA ALA A 182 -20.18 -10.72 1.23
C ALA A 182 -20.27 -11.76 2.36
N GLY A 183 -19.15 -12.29 2.83
CA GLY A 183 -19.10 -13.23 3.95
C GLY A 183 -19.47 -12.58 5.29
N ILE A 184 -19.38 -11.25 5.40
CA ILE A 184 -19.73 -10.50 6.60
C ILE A 184 -21.24 -10.19 6.63
N ARG A 185 -21.87 -9.97 5.47
CA ARG A 185 -23.30 -9.65 5.33
C ARG A 185 -24.20 -10.87 5.43
N ASP A 186 -23.76 -12.00 4.88
CA ASP A 186 -24.45 -13.26 5.02
C ASP A 186 -24.07 -13.91 6.36
N THR A 187 -25.02 -14.04 7.26
CA THR A 187 -24.91 -14.52 8.65
C THR A 187 -24.36 -15.95 8.83
N ASN A 188 -23.71 -16.50 7.83
CA ASN A 188 -23.10 -17.83 7.85
C ASN A 188 -21.58 -17.70 7.73
N ASP A 189 -20.89 -18.11 8.77
CA ASP A 189 -19.47 -17.97 9.03
C ASP A 189 -18.51 -18.22 7.88
N LEU A 190 -17.50 -17.34 7.78
CA LEU A 190 -16.34 -17.48 6.93
C LEU A 190 -15.58 -18.80 7.17
N ILE A 191 -15.48 -19.24 8.41
CA ILE A 191 -14.71 -20.44 8.80
C ILE A 191 -15.48 -21.73 8.52
N GLU A 192 -16.81 -21.76 8.73
CA GLU A 192 -17.61 -22.97 8.49
C GLU A 192 -17.94 -23.26 7.02
N LYS A 193 -18.14 -22.22 6.19
CA LYS A 193 -18.55 -22.41 4.79
C LYS A 193 -17.43 -22.30 3.75
N ILE A 194 -16.33 -21.64 4.06
CA ILE A 194 -15.31 -21.27 3.08
C ILE A 194 -14.05 -22.14 3.21
N GLY A 195 -13.91 -22.92 4.28
CA GLY A 195 -12.74 -23.74 4.54
C GLY A 195 -11.52 -22.90 4.99
N VAL A 196 -10.67 -23.48 5.81
CA VAL A 196 -9.45 -22.91 6.38
C VAL A 196 -8.52 -22.31 5.29
N ASP A 197 -8.50 -22.90 4.10
CA ASP A 197 -7.61 -22.46 3.03
C ASP A 197 -7.99 -21.08 2.46
N LYS A 198 -9.28 -20.81 2.26
CA LYS A 198 -9.71 -19.48 1.76
C LYS A 198 -9.58 -18.38 2.82
N ALA A 199 -9.78 -18.72 4.10
CA ALA A 199 -9.50 -17.79 5.20
C ALA A 199 -8.00 -17.42 5.24
N LYS A 200 -7.11 -18.39 5.04
CA LYS A 200 -5.67 -18.16 4.94
C LYS A 200 -5.30 -17.30 3.73
N ASP A 201 -5.94 -17.52 2.58
CA ASP A 201 -5.70 -16.72 1.37
C ASP A 201 -6.11 -15.25 1.57
N LEU A 202 -7.24 -15.00 2.25
CA LEU A 202 -7.70 -13.66 2.58
C LEU A 202 -6.76 -12.97 3.58
N LEU A 203 -6.36 -13.69 4.63
CA LEU A 203 -5.40 -13.19 5.62
C LEU A 203 -4.03 -12.92 5.01
N THR A 204 -3.61 -13.70 4.01
CA THR A 204 -2.34 -13.47 3.30
C THR A 204 -2.34 -12.13 2.56
N LYS A 205 -3.47 -11.71 2.02
CA LYS A 205 -3.64 -10.46 1.28
C LYS A 205 -3.90 -9.25 2.19
N ALA A 206 -4.25 -9.48 3.44
CA ALA A 206 -4.59 -8.42 4.38
C ALA A 206 -3.33 -7.73 4.95
N ASP A 207 -3.35 -6.40 4.95
CA ASP A 207 -2.39 -5.55 5.67
C ASP A 207 -2.81 -5.37 7.14
N LEU A 208 -4.14 -5.39 7.40
CA LEU A 208 -4.73 -5.19 8.72
C LEU A 208 -5.84 -6.19 8.97
N VAL A 209 -5.90 -6.72 10.18
CA VAL A 209 -6.99 -7.57 10.66
C VAL A 209 -7.75 -6.85 11.76
N LEU A 210 -9.08 -6.75 11.61
CA LEU A 210 -9.99 -6.35 12.68
C LEU A 210 -10.61 -7.60 13.29
N TYR A 211 -10.13 -7.97 14.48
CA TYR A 211 -10.66 -9.13 15.20
C TYR A 211 -11.76 -8.69 16.15
N VAL A 212 -13.01 -9.09 15.86
CA VAL A 212 -14.19 -8.74 16.67
C VAL A 212 -14.46 -9.85 17.65
N VAL A 213 -14.38 -9.52 18.94
CA VAL A 213 -14.62 -10.43 20.07
C VAL A 213 -15.90 -10.03 20.80
N ASP A 214 -16.79 -10.99 21.01
CA ASP A 214 -17.96 -10.82 21.86
C ASP A 214 -17.55 -10.92 23.33
N THR A 215 -17.70 -9.84 24.09
CA THR A 215 -17.29 -9.81 25.50
C THR A 215 -18.31 -10.48 26.44
N SER A 216 -19.53 -10.74 25.94
CA SER A 216 -20.57 -11.41 26.72
C SER A 216 -20.39 -12.93 26.81
N ASP A 217 -19.58 -13.51 25.91
CA ASP A 217 -19.29 -14.94 25.85
C ASP A 217 -17.83 -15.25 26.23
N PRO A 218 -17.55 -16.37 26.92
CA PRO A 218 -16.19 -16.81 27.19
C PRO A 218 -15.45 -17.17 25.89
N LEU A 219 -14.13 -17.04 25.91
CA LEU A 219 -13.29 -17.50 24.79
C LEU A 219 -13.45 -19.01 24.60
N THR A 220 -13.55 -19.41 23.34
CA THR A 220 -13.74 -20.81 22.93
C THR A 220 -12.55 -21.25 22.07
N LYS A 221 -12.53 -22.53 21.68
CA LYS A 221 -11.52 -23.06 20.77
C LYS A 221 -11.50 -22.34 19.41
N ASP A 222 -12.66 -21.90 18.94
CA ASP A 222 -12.76 -21.15 17.68
C ASP A 222 -12.00 -19.80 17.76
N ASP A 223 -12.02 -19.16 18.95
CA ASP A 223 -11.24 -17.94 19.19
C ASP A 223 -9.74 -18.25 19.22
N GLU A 224 -9.33 -19.38 19.80
CA GLU A 224 -7.94 -19.83 19.82
C GLU A 224 -7.43 -20.07 18.39
N GLU A 225 -8.22 -20.76 17.55
CA GLU A 225 -7.88 -21.01 16.13
C GLU A 225 -7.76 -19.70 15.33
N ILE A 226 -8.67 -18.74 15.56
CA ILE A 226 -8.59 -17.43 14.93
C ILE A 226 -7.31 -16.71 15.37
N MET A 227 -7.00 -16.71 16.67
CA MET A 227 -5.81 -16.06 17.23
C MET A 227 -4.52 -16.65 16.66
N GLU A 228 -4.43 -17.98 16.50
CA GLU A 228 -3.29 -18.63 15.86
C GLU A 228 -3.13 -18.19 14.39
N LEU A 229 -4.25 -18.06 13.64
CA LEU A 229 -4.22 -17.65 12.23
C LEU A 229 -3.78 -16.21 12.02
N ILE A 230 -3.97 -15.33 13.01
CA ILE A 230 -3.67 -13.90 12.93
C ILE A 230 -2.42 -13.49 13.73
N GLU A 231 -1.68 -14.45 14.32
CA GLU A 231 -0.55 -14.18 15.20
C GLU A 231 0.52 -13.29 14.55
N ASP A 232 0.85 -13.56 13.28
CA ASP A 232 1.86 -12.83 12.50
C ASP A 232 1.31 -11.59 11.79
N LYS A 233 0.03 -11.21 12.02
CA LYS A 233 -0.64 -10.11 11.32
C LYS A 233 -0.77 -8.87 12.19
N GLN A 234 -0.74 -7.70 11.54
CA GLN A 234 -1.13 -6.45 12.22
C GLN A 234 -2.61 -6.54 12.57
N THR A 235 -2.92 -6.61 13.86
CA THR A 235 -4.28 -6.89 14.33
C THR A 235 -4.75 -5.83 15.32
N ILE A 236 -5.98 -5.34 15.10
CA ILE A 236 -6.74 -4.55 16.09
C ILE A 236 -7.85 -5.45 16.63
N VAL A 237 -7.87 -5.64 17.94
CA VAL A 237 -8.92 -6.40 18.63
C VAL A 237 -10.03 -5.43 19.03
N LEU A 238 -11.24 -5.68 18.57
CA LEU A 238 -12.45 -4.92 18.89
C LEU A 238 -13.29 -5.71 19.91
N LEU A 239 -13.41 -5.20 21.11
CA LEU A 239 -14.23 -5.77 22.18
C LEU A 239 -15.66 -5.27 22.00
N ASN A 240 -16.53 -6.11 21.43
CA ASN A 240 -17.92 -5.77 21.15
C ASN A 240 -18.85 -6.26 22.25
N LYS A 241 -20.05 -5.66 22.35
CA LYS A 241 -21.09 -5.93 23.34
C LYS A 241 -20.61 -5.71 24.79
N ALA A 242 -19.71 -4.75 24.99
CA ALA A 242 -19.18 -4.41 26.31
C ALA A 242 -20.26 -3.84 27.29
N ASP A 243 -21.46 -3.56 26.79
CA ASP A 243 -22.65 -3.18 27.54
C ASP A 243 -23.37 -4.38 28.20
N LEU A 244 -23.04 -5.60 27.72
CA LEU A 244 -23.54 -6.84 28.28
C LEU A 244 -22.42 -7.42 29.15
N ASP A 245 -22.60 -7.65 30.43
CA ASP A 245 -21.65 -8.08 31.46
C ASP A 245 -20.31 -8.67 31.00
N LEU A 246 -19.21 -8.04 31.39
CA LEU A 246 -17.83 -8.41 31.01
C LEU A 246 -17.45 -9.75 31.65
N SER A 247 -17.45 -10.83 30.85
CA SER A 247 -16.96 -12.14 31.29
C SER A 247 -15.47 -12.38 30.99
N LEU A 248 -14.80 -11.44 30.27
CA LEU A 248 -13.40 -11.54 29.86
C LEU A 248 -12.45 -11.01 30.93
N ILE A 249 -12.02 -11.87 31.86
CA ILE A 249 -11.12 -11.45 32.93
C ILE A 249 -9.63 -11.67 32.64
N HIS A 250 -9.22 -12.44 31.66
CA HIS A 250 -7.80 -12.67 31.38
C HIS A 250 -7.48 -12.79 29.89
N ILE A 251 -7.12 -11.67 29.27
CA ILE A 251 -6.33 -11.68 28.03
C ILE A 251 -4.89 -11.34 28.42
N SER A 252 -4.00 -12.32 28.36
CA SER A 252 -2.56 -12.08 28.50
C SER A 252 -2.11 -11.15 27.36
N GLU A 253 -1.42 -10.05 27.69
CA GLU A 253 -0.90 -9.06 26.75
C GLU A 253 -0.08 -9.71 25.63
N PRO A 254 -0.48 -9.61 24.36
CA PRO A 254 0.40 -9.87 23.24
C PRO A 254 1.13 -8.58 22.84
N THR A 255 2.41 -8.68 22.75
CA THR A 255 3.39 -7.64 22.43
C THR A 255 3.16 -7.03 21.03
N ARG A 256 2.20 -6.17 20.81
CA ARG A 256 1.93 -5.30 19.65
C ARG A 256 0.45 -5.24 19.22
N ARG A 257 -0.48 -5.30 20.17
CA ARG A 257 -1.91 -5.16 19.86
C ARG A 257 -2.47 -3.88 20.50
N SER A 258 -3.26 -3.11 19.74
CA SER A 258 -4.01 -1.97 20.27
C SER A 258 -5.44 -2.40 20.54
N TYR A 259 -5.98 -2.07 21.73
CA TYR A 259 -7.36 -2.34 22.11
C TYR A 259 -8.17 -1.04 22.03
N ILE A 260 -9.36 -1.12 21.43
CA ILE A 260 -10.32 -0.03 21.38
C ILE A 260 -11.64 -0.55 21.94
N SER A 261 -12.13 0.07 22.98
CA SER A 261 -13.43 -0.18 23.60
C SER A 261 -14.50 0.73 23.03
#